data_9e671095e59976db437cd6da803a42c7
#
_entry.id   9e671095e59976db437cd6da803a42c7
#
_cell.length_a   1.000
_cell.length_b   1.000
_cell.length_c   1.000
_cell.angle_alpha   90.00
_cell.angle_beta   90.00
_cell.angle_gamma   90.00
#
_symmetry.space_group_name_H-M   'P 1'
#
loop_
_entity.id
_entity.type
_entity.pdbx_description
1 polymer ?
#
loop_
_entity_poly.entity_id
_entity_poly.type
_entity_poly.pdbx_seq_one_letter_code
_entity_poly.pdbx_strand_id
1 'polypeptide(L)'
;MTDKEHDIVTRLKTPTQRDKAFTELLKSYGSRLYWHVRRIVVSHDDAEDVMQETAIKILNGIASYKGESSLLTWCYRIATNEALQHLRRQCSLFQPIDALGESLAEKVAGEASFDADRATVLFQQAVALLPTQQKLAFNMRYYDELTYEQMSQITGKNVNTLKTNYHFAVERVKKYLKENAL
;
A
#
# COMPACT_ATOMS: atom_id res chain seq x y z
N MET A 1 -2.75 20.77 -3.56
CA MET A 1 -2.84 20.78 -2.07
C MET A 1 -4.05 21.61 -1.69
N THR A 2 -4.95 21.07 -0.87
CA THR A 2 -6.13 21.79 -0.38
C THR A 2 -5.74 22.74 0.77
N ASP A 3 -6.57 23.75 1.08
CA ASP A 3 -6.33 24.66 2.20
C ASP A 3 -6.19 23.92 3.54
N LYS A 4 -6.98 22.85 3.71
CA LYS A 4 -6.91 21.97 4.88
C LYS A 4 -5.57 21.23 4.98
N GLU A 5 -5.06 20.71 3.87
CA GLU A 5 -3.74 20.07 3.84
C GLU A 5 -2.62 21.06 4.15
N HIS A 6 -2.73 22.29 3.63
CA HIS A 6 -1.76 23.34 3.89
C HIS A 6 -1.69 23.69 5.40
N ASP A 7 -2.85 23.83 6.04
CA ASP A 7 -2.95 24.06 7.48
C ASP A 7 -2.31 22.92 8.29
N ILE A 8 -2.66 21.67 7.97
CA ILE A 8 -2.08 20.49 8.65
C ILE A 8 -0.55 20.48 8.50
N VAL A 9 -0.02 20.72 7.30
CA VAL A 9 1.44 20.75 7.04
C VAL A 9 2.12 21.85 7.84
N THR A 10 1.54 23.04 7.90
CA THR A 10 2.07 24.19 8.65
C THR A 10 2.16 23.86 10.14
N ARG A 11 1.08 23.30 10.72
CA ARG A 11 1.06 22.88 12.12
C ARG A 11 2.00 21.71 12.42
N LEU A 12 2.15 20.76 11.49
CA LEU A 12 3.12 19.65 11.62
C LEU A 12 4.56 20.15 11.66
N LYS A 13 4.88 21.27 10.98
CA LYS A 13 6.21 21.90 11.01
C LYS A 13 6.44 22.76 12.26
N THR A 14 5.38 23.05 13.04
CA THR A 14 5.43 23.87 14.24
C THR A 14 5.51 22.98 15.49
N PRO A 15 6.62 23.00 16.28
CA PRO A 15 6.83 22.07 17.39
C PRO A 15 5.67 22.00 18.39
N THR A 16 5.08 23.14 18.76
CA THR A 16 4.00 23.24 19.76
C THR A 16 2.66 22.68 19.28
N GLN A 17 2.47 22.51 17.98
CA GLN A 17 1.20 22.05 17.37
C GLN A 17 1.33 20.67 16.71
N ARG A 18 2.55 20.14 16.63
CA ARG A 18 2.92 18.96 15.87
C ARG A 18 2.09 17.73 16.24
N ASP A 19 1.97 17.42 17.52
CA ASP A 19 1.30 16.21 17.99
C ASP A 19 -0.20 16.25 17.69
N LYS A 20 -0.84 17.39 17.85
CA LYS A 20 -2.25 17.58 17.51
C LYS A 20 -2.49 17.46 16.01
N ALA A 21 -1.64 18.09 15.21
CA ALA A 21 -1.73 18.02 13.75
C ALA A 21 -1.44 16.60 13.23
N PHE A 22 -0.52 15.86 13.86
CA PHE A 22 -0.24 14.49 13.51
C PHE A 22 -1.42 13.55 13.85
N THR A 23 -2.04 13.74 14.99
CA THR A 23 -3.27 13.02 15.36
C THR A 23 -4.39 13.28 14.34
N GLU A 24 -4.55 14.51 13.88
CA GLU A 24 -5.53 14.87 12.84
C GLU A 24 -5.20 14.24 11.48
N LEU A 25 -3.94 14.21 11.10
CA LEU A 25 -3.46 13.51 9.90
C LEU A 25 -3.79 12.03 9.97
N LEU A 26 -3.50 11.36 11.09
CA LEU A 26 -3.79 9.93 11.26
C LEU A 26 -5.31 9.66 11.27
N LYS A 27 -6.12 10.52 11.87
CA LYS A 27 -7.59 10.41 11.81
C LYS A 27 -8.11 10.54 10.37
N SER A 28 -7.48 11.40 9.56
CA SER A 28 -7.92 11.65 8.18
C SER A 28 -7.43 10.58 7.19
N TYR A 29 -6.22 10.07 7.36
CA TYR A 29 -5.54 9.22 6.37
C TYR A 29 -5.14 7.83 6.89
N GLY A 30 -5.10 7.63 8.21
CA GLY A 30 -4.55 6.41 8.83
C GLY A 30 -5.22 5.13 8.35
N SER A 31 -6.55 5.08 8.28
CA SER A 31 -7.27 3.90 7.78
C SER A 31 -6.92 3.59 6.32
N ARG A 32 -6.84 4.60 5.45
CA ARG A 32 -6.49 4.41 4.04
C ARG A 32 -5.06 3.90 3.89
N LEU A 33 -4.11 4.46 4.65
CA LEU A 33 -2.71 4.03 4.64
C LEU A 33 -2.57 2.62 5.20
N TYR A 34 -3.29 2.29 6.29
CA TYR A 34 -3.29 0.95 6.88
C TYR A 34 -3.75 -0.11 5.87
N TRP A 35 -4.91 0.10 5.23
CA TRP A 35 -5.42 -0.87 4.27
C TRP A 35 -4.54 -0.99 3.02
N HIS A 36 -3.90 0.11 2.60
CA HIS A 36 -2.90 0.08 1.54
C HIS A 36 -1.71 -0.82 1.91
N VAL A 37 -1.11 -0.59 3.08
CA VAL A 37 -0.01 -1.39 3.61
C VAL A 37 -0.43 -2.84 3.80
N ARG A 38 -1.59 -3.07 4.42
CA ARG A 38 -2.15 -4.40 4.73
C ARG A 38 -2.29 -5.29 3.47
N ARG A 39 -2.69 -4.70 2.34
CA ARG A 39 -2.77 -5.41 1.06
C ARG A 39 -1.40 -5.73 0.44
N ILE A 40 -0.36 -5.03 0.82
CA ILE A 40 1.01 -5.29 0.34
C ILE A 40 1.64 -6.41 1.16
N VAL A 41 1.60 -6.31 2.51
CA VAL A 41 2.27 -7.25 3.42
C VAL A 41 1.41 -8.44 3.84
N VAL A 42 0.09 -8.35 3.66
CA VAL A 42 -0.96 -9.37 3.93
C VAL A 42 -1.18 -9.65 5.42
N SER A 43 -0.16 -9.75 6.26
CA SER A 43 -0.29 -10.00 7.70
C SER A 43 -0.72 -8.75 8.47
N HIS A 44 -1.60 -8.91 9.48
CA HIS A 44 -2.05 -7.82 10.35
C HIS A 44 -0.88 -7.24 11.16
N ASP A 45 -0.10 -8.11 11.79
CA ASP A 45 1.03 -7.71 12.63
C ASP A 45 2.10 -6.99 11.80
N ASP A 46 2.44 -7.53 10.61
CA ASP A 46 3.37 -6.87 9.69
C ASP A 46 2.84 -5.47 9.26
N ALA A 47 1.53 -5.33 9.08
CA ALA A 47 0.94 -4.05 8.70
C ALA A 47 1.01 -3.02 9.84
N GLU A 48 0.82 -3.44 11.08
CA GLU A 48 0.98 -2.56 12.24
C GLU A 48 2.42 -2.09 12.39
N ASP A 49 3.40 -2.99 12.27
CA ASP A 49 4.83 -2.66 12.31
C ASP A 49 5.20 -1.65 11.21
N VAL A 50 4.78 -1.91 9.99
CA VAL A 50 5.02 -1.00 8.85
C VAL A 50 4.34 0.36 9.05
N MET A 51 3.15 0.39 9.63
CA MET A 51 2.45 1.65 9.93
C MET A 51 3.15 2.46 11.01
N GLN A 52 3.74 1.83 12.03
CA GLN A 52 4.55 2.52 13.04
C GLN A 52 5.79 3.15 12.40
N GLU A 53 6.55 2.41 11.58
CA GLU A 53 7.70 2.94 10.83
C GLU A 53 7.29 4.08 9.88
N THR A 54 6.15 3.93 9.20
CA THR A 54 5.57 4.96 8.33
C THR A 54 5.26 6.23 9.11
N ALA A 55 4.65 6.13 10.28
CA ALA A 55 4.33 7.25 11.16
C ALA A 55 5.59 8.02 11.58
N ILE A 56 6.62 7.31 12.01
CA ILE A 56 7.93 7.87 12.38
C ILE A 56 8.54 8.61 11.18
N LYS A 57 8.52 8.01 9.99
CA LYS A 57 9.08 8.63 8.78
C LYS A 57 8.29 9.85 8.29
N ILE A 58 6.97 9.86 8.45
CA ILE A 58 6.14 11.04 8.18
C ILE A 58 6.55 12.17 9.12
N LEU A 59 6.64 11.92 10.42
CA LEU A 59 7.04 12.93 11.41
C LEU A 59 8.43 13.50 11.16
N ASN A 60 9.39 12.65 10.82
CA ASN A 60 10.76 13.07 10.57
C ASN A 60 10.92 13.77 9.20
N GLY A 61 10.13 13.34 8.21
CA GLY A 61 10.22 13.83 6.84
C GLY A 61 9.41 15.08 6.54
N ILE A 62 8.47 15.47 7.42
CA ILE A 62 7.52 16.57 7.12
C ILE A 62 8.23 17.92 6.91
N ALA A 63 9.37 18.15 7.57
CA ALA A 63 10.15 19.36 7.39
C ALA A 63 10.62 19.54 5.94
N SER A 64 10.95 18.45 5.26
CA SER A 64 11.40 18.41 3.86
C SER A 64 10.28 18.31 2.83
N TYR A 65 9.03 18.19 3.25
CA TYR A 65 7.88 18.14 2.34
C TYR A 65 7.67 19.48 1.65
N LYS A 66 7.78 19.50 0.31
CA LYS A 66 7.74 20.70 -0.53
C LYS A 66 6.37 21.00 -1.15
N GLY A 67 5.38 20.12 -0.99
CA GLY A 67 4.06 20.30 -1.60
C GLY A 67 3.98 19.98 -3.10
N GLU A 68 4.95 19.28 -3.66
CA GLU A 68 5.00 18.87 -5.08
C GLU A 68 3.91 17.82 -5.44
N SER A 69 3.33 17.18 -4.44
CA SER A 69 2.18 16.29 -4.54
C SER A 69 1.20 16.61 -3.41
N SER A 70 -0.01 15.99 -3.40
CA SER A 70 -0.88 16.08 -2.23
C SER A 70 -0.20 15.45 -1.00
N LEU A 71 -0.57 15.91 0.20
CA LEU A 71 -0.05 15.35 1.45
C LEU A 71 -0.32 13.84 1.54
N LEU A 72 -1.52 13.42 1.13
CA LEU A 72 -1.90 12.01 1.11
C LEU A 72 -1.01 11.20 0.13
N THR A 73 -0.76 11.69 -1.07
CA THR A 73 0.13 11.03 -2.06
C THR A 73 1.54 10.88 -1.51
N TRP A 74 2.05 11.90 -0.81
CA TRP A 74 3.35 11.85 -0.16
C TRP A 74 3.38 10.80 0.98
N CYS A 75 2.33 10.71 1.81
CA CYS A 75 2.19 9.67 2.83
C CYS A 75 2.12 8.26 2.21
N TYR A 76 1.37 8.08 1.11
CA TYR A 76 1.33 6.82 0.37
C TYR A 76 2.71 6.39 -0.12
N ARG A 77 3.52 7.34 -0.62
CA ARG A 77 4.89 7.04 -1.07
C ARG A 77 5.75 6.50 0.08
N ILE A 78 5.66 7.09 1.26
CA ILE A 78 6.38 6.61 2.45
C ILE A 78 5.89 5.22 2.83
N ALA A 79 4.58 5.02 2.98
CA ALA A 79 3.97 3.75 3.37
C ALA A 79 4.30 2.62 2.38
N THR A 80 4.24 2.90 1.08
CA THR A 80 4.61 1.93 0.03
C THR A 80 6.06 1.50 0.15
N ASN A 81 6.97 2.46 0.35
CA ASN A 81 8.40 2.17 0.47
C ASN A 81 8.70 1.33 1.71
N GLU A 82 8.06 1.63 2.86
CA GLU A 82 8.22 0.84 4.07
C GLU A 82 7.67 -0.58 3.90
N ALA A 83 6.48 -0.73 3.32
CA ALA A 83 5.91 -2.04 3.06
C ALA A 83 6.79 -2.89 2.14
N LEU A 84 7.31 -2.32 1.05
CA LEU A 84 8.23 -3.02 0.16
C LEU A 84 9.58 -3.34 0.83
N GLN A 85 10.07 -2.44 1.69
CA GLN A 85 11.29 -2.69 2.46
C GLN A 85 11.09 -3.81 3.48
N HIS A 86 9.94 -3.84 4.15
CA HIS A 86 9.56 -4.92 5.08
C HIS A 86 9.54 -6.27 4.36
N LEU A 87 8.87 -6.38 3.21
CA LEU A 87 8.88 -7.61 2.42
C LEU A 87 10.30 -8.05 1.99
N ARG A 88 11.17 -7.10 1.59
CA ARG A 88 12.55 -7.41 1.25
C ARG A 88 13.35 -7.96 2.42
N ARG A 89 13.09 -7.50 3.66
CA ARG A 89 13.73 -8.05 4.87
C ARG A 89 13.27 -9.47 5.19
N GLN A 90 12.01 -9.81 4.85
CA GLN A 90 11.49 -11.17 5.04
C GLN A 90 12.02 -12.15 3.98
N CYS A 91 12.43 -11.66 2.80
CA CYS A 91 13.08 -12.50 1.80
C CYS A 91 14.45 -12.96 2.29
N SER A 92 14.76 -14.24 2.11
CA SER A 92 16.15 -14.70 2.28
C SER A 92 17.04 -14.03 1.22
N LEU A 93 18.35 -13.90 1.51
CA LEU A 93 19.32 -13.26 0.60
C LEU A 93 19.34 -13.85 -0.82
N PHE A 94 18.74 -15.01 -1.02
CA PHE A 94 18.73 -15.77 -2.27
C PHE A 94 17.34 -15.90 -2.92
N GLN A 95 16.28 -15.35 -2.32
CA GLN A 95 14.93 -15.43 -2.87
C GLN A 95 14.46 -14.07 -3.37
N PRO A 96 14.00 -13.95 -4.63
CA PRO A 96 13.39 -12.73 -5.12
C PRO A 96 12.08 -12.44 -4.36
N ILE A 97 11.75 -11.17 -4.18
CA ILE A 97 10.52 -10.73 -3.49
C ILE A 97 9.24 -11.33 -4.11
N ASP A 98 9.26 -11.64 -5.41
CA ASP A 98 8.11 -12.25 -6.10
C ASP A 98 7.89 -13.72 -5.70
N ALA A 99 8.89 -14.39 -5.11
CA ALA A 99 8.75 -15.74 -4.56
C ALA A 99 7.89 -15.79 -3.28
N LEU A 100 7.61 -14.65 -2.65
CA LEU A 100 6.70 -14.57 -1.50
C LEU A 100 5.21 -14.74 -1.86
N GLY A 101 4.86 -14.74 -3.16
CA GLY A 101 3.46 -14.79 -3.60
C GLY A 101 2.69 -15.97 -3.02
N GLU A 102 3.25 -17.17 -3.04
CA GLU A 102 2.61 -18.38 -2.49
C GLU A 102 2.44 -18.28 -0.97
N SER A 103 3.48 -17.89 -0.23
CA SER A 103 3.41 -17.69 1.21
C SER A 103 2.39 -16.61 1.60
N LEU A 104 2.28 -15.53 0.81
CA LEU A 104 1.28 -14.48 1.02
C LEU A 104 -0.16 -14.99 0.72
N ALA A 105 -0.33 -15.85 -0.28
CA ALA A 105 -1.62 -16.46 -0.59
C ALA A 105 -2.07 -17.45 0.51
N GLU A 106 -1.14 -18.20 1.09
CA GLU A 106 -1.39 -19.06 2.25
C GLU A 106 -1.79 -18.25 3.48
N LYS A 107 -1.14 -17.12 3.75
CA LYS A 107 -1.54 -16.19 4.83
C LYS A 107 -2.96 -15.66 4.62
N VAL A 108 -3.35 -15.30 3.39
CA VAL A 108 -4.73 -14.89 3.07
C VAL A 108 -5.72 -15.98 3.41
N ALA A 109 -5.41 -17.24 3.06
CA ALA A 109 -6.28 -18.36 3.37
C ALA A 109 -6.40 -18.62 4.89
N GLY A 110 -5.28 -18.48 5.62
CA GLY A 110 -5.22 -18.69 7.07
C GLY A 110 -5.93 -17.59 7.89
N GLU A 111 -5.97 -16.36 7.37
CA GLU A 111 -6.63 -15.22 8.02
C GLU A 111 -8.10 -15.05 7.59
N ALA A 112 -8.57 -15.84 6.61
CA ALA A 112 -9.98 -15.81 6.20
C ALA A 112 -10.87 -16.22 7.36
N SER A 113 -11.89 -15.38 7.66
CA SER A 113 -12.94 -15.73 8.62
C SER A 113 -13.70 -16.98 8.14
N PHE A 114 -14.20 -17.80 9.08
CA PHE A 114 -15.03 -18.97 8.76
C PHE A 114 -16.28 -18.62 7.92
N ASP A 115 -16.77 -17.38 8.05
CA ASP A 115 -17.91 -16.85 7.29
C ASP A 115 -17.48 -16.08 6.01
N ALA A 116 -16.19 -16.08 5.66
CA ALA A 116 -15.75 -15.38 4.45
C ALA A 116 -16.29 -16.10 3.20
N ASP A 117 -16.93 -15.33 2.30
CA ASP A 117 -17.37 -15.84 1.01
C ASP A 117 -16.17 -16.40 0.22
N ARG A 118 -16.31 -17.66 -0.23
CA ARG A 118 -15.29 -18.38 -1.00
C ARG A 118 -14.76 -17.55 -2.19
N ALA A 119 -15.65 -16.84 -2.87
CA ALA A 119 -15.25 -16.00 -4.01
C ALA A 119 -14.33 -14.84 -3.57
N THR A 120 -14.60 -14.25 -2.42
CA THR A 120 -13.75 -13.20 -1.84
C THR A 120 -12.37 -13.72 -1.48
N VAL A 121 -12.28 -14.90 -0.85
CA VAL A 121 -11.00 -15.53 -0.50
C VAL A 121 -10.19 -15.86 -1.76
N LEU A 122 -10.81 -16.48 -2.76
CA LEU A 122 -10.17 -16.79 -4.04
C LEU A 122 -9.65 -15.52 -4.74
N PHE A 123 -10.42 -14.45 -4.71
CA PHE A 123 -10.00 -13.19 -5.30
C PHE A 123 -8.77 -12.60 -4.56
N GLN A 124 -8.77 -12.62 -3.24
CA GLN A 124 -7.64 -12.14 -2.43
C GLN A 124 -6.39 -13.00 -2.66
N GLN A 125 -6.53 -14.32 -2.76
CA GLN A 125 -5.43 -15.23 -3.11
C GLN A 125 -4.88 -14.93 -4.51
N ALA A 126 -5.76 -14.73 -5.51
CA ALA A 126 -5.35 -14.35 -6.85
C ALA A 126 -4.50 -13.07 -6.86
N VAL A 127 -4.91 -12.07 -6.06
CA VAL A 127 -4.14 -10.82 -5.92
C VAL A 127 -2.83 -11.05 -5.17
N ALA A 128 -2.82 -11.88 -4.13
CA ALA A 128 -1.60 -12.20 -3.37
C ALA A 128 -0.53 -12.87 -4.23
N LEU A 129 -0.93 -13.72 -5.17
CA LEU A 129 -0.05 -14.42 -6.13
C LEU A 129 0.53 -13.54 -7.24
N LEU A 130 0.04 -12.31 -7.39
CA LEU A 130 0.60 -11.41 -8.40
C LEU A 130 2.07 -11.07 -8.12
N PRO A 131 2.92 -10.95 -9.17
CA PRO A 131 4.24 -10.36 -9.02
C PRO A 131 4.15 -8.99 -8.37
N THR A 132 5.12 -8.65 -7.52
CA THR A 132 5.08 -7.44 -6.65
C THR A 132 4.68 -6.17 -7.38
N GLN A 133 5.21 -5.93 -8.58
CA GLN A 133 4.90 -4.72 -9.34
C GLN A 133 3.47 -4.70 -9.89
N GLN A 134 2.96 -5.86 -10.27
CA GLN A 134 1.58 -6.02 -10.73
C GLN A 134 0.60 -5.91 -9.56
N LYS A 135 0.91 -6.54 -8.42
CA LYS A 135 0.15 -6.43 -7.16
C LYS A 135 0.04 -4.97 -6.72
N LEU A 136 1.16 -4.26 -6.71
CA LEU A 136 1.19 -2.85 -6.31
C LEU A 136 0.33 -1.99 -7.22
N ALA A 137 0.46 -2.14 -8.55
CA ALA A 137 -0.35 -1.41 -9.51
C ALA A 137 -1.85 -1.75 -9.37
N PHE A 138 -2.17 -3.03 -9.12
CA PHE A 138 -3.53 -3.49 -8.91
C PHE A 138 -4.13 -2.88 -7.64
N ASN A 139 -3.45 -2.98 -6.50
CA ASN A 139 -3.93 -2.46 -5.23
C ASN A 139 -4.16 -0.95 -5.28
N MET A 140 -3.21 -0.20 -5.82
CA MET A 140 -3.32 1.26 -5.94
C MET A 140 -4.48 1.69 -6.85
N ARG A 141 -4.72 0.96 -7.96
CA ARG A 141 -5.76 1.35 -8.91
C ARG A 141 -7.14 0.85 -8.51
N TYR A 142 -7.24 -0.40 -8.03
CA TYR A 142 -8.52 -1.06 -7.75
C TYR A 142 -9.07 -0.70 -6.37
N TYR A 143 -8.24 -0.75 -5.33
CA TYR A 143 -8.68 -0.51 -3.96
C TYR A 143 -8.50 0.93 -3.48
N ASP A 144 -7.37 1.54 -3.84
CA ASP A 144 -7.05 2.90 -3.40
C ASP A 144 -7.59 3.97 -4.36
N GLU A 145 -8.10 3.56 -5.54
CA GLU A 145 -8.71 4.41 -6.57
C GLU A 145 -7.78 5.53 -7.08
N LEU A 146 -6.46 5.33 -6.99
CA LEU A 146 -5.48 6.33 -7.38
C LEU A 146 -5.43 6.50 -8.91
N THR A 147 -5.19 7.73 -9.36
CA THR A 147 -4.89 7.98 -10.77
C THR A 147 -3.49 7.45 -11.12
N TYR A 148 -3.23 7.17 -12.40
CA TYR A 148 -1.90 6.72 -12.82
C TYR A 148 -0.81 7.77 -12.57
N GLU A 149 -1.16 9.05 -12.58
CA GLU A 149 -0.27 10.16 -12.24
C GLU A 149 0.11 10.11 -10.75
N GLN A 150 -0.86 9.90 -9.85
CA GLN A 150 -0.61 9.70 -8.42
C GLN A 150 0.24 8.45 -8.17
N MET A 151 -0.09 7.33 -8.82
CA MET A 151 0.69 6.10 -8.74
C MET A 151 2.14 6.32 -9.21
N SER A 152 2.34 7.12 -10.27
CA SER A 152 3.66 7.51 -10.76
C SER A 152 4.44 8.33 -9.71
N GLN A 153 3.79 9.28 -9.06
CA GLN A 153 4.39 10.07 -7.97
C GLN A 153 4.77 9.21 -6.74
N ILE A 154 3.96 8.18 -6.43
CA ILE A 154 4.20 7.26 -5.32
C ILE A 154 5.36 6.31 -5.63
N THR A 155 5.37 5.70 -6.81
CA THR A 155 6.28 4.60 -7.17
C THR A 155 7.53 5.05 -7.90
N GLY A 156 7.55 6.27 -8.44
CA GLY A 156 8.59 6.76 -9.35
C GLY A 156 8.58 6.11 -10.73
N LYS A 157 7.55 5.31 -11.07
CA LYS A 157 7.44 4.60 -12.34
C LYS A 157 6.68 5.40 -13.38
N ASN A 158 7.01 5.17 -14.65
CA ASN A 158 6.29 5.76 -15.77
C ASN A 158 4.83 5.31 -15.81
N VAL A 159 3.92 6.21 -16.16
CA VAL A 159 2.47 5.96 -16.29
C VAL A 159 2.16 4.78 -17.21
N ASN A 160 2.86 4.64 -18.34
CA ASN A 160 2.63 3.52 -19.26
C ASN A 160 3.03 2.17 -18.64
N THR A 161 4.13 2.14 -17.88
CA THR A 161 4.54 0.95 -17.11
C THR A 161 3.46 0.55 -16.10
N LEU A 162 2.87 1.52 -15.42
CA LEU A 162 1.80 1.27 -14.43
C LEU A 162 0.53 0.75 -15.09
N LYS A 163 0.14 1.32 -16.24
CA LYS A 163 -1.01 0.84 -17.05
C LYS A 163 -0.79 -0.62 -17.51
N THR A 164 0.41 -0.93 -17.99
CA THR A 164 0.77 -2.28 -18.42
C THR A 164 0.75 -3.27 -17.25
N ASN A 165 1.34 -2.91 -16.11
CA ASN A 165 1.32 -3.74 -14.90
C ASN A 165 -0.10 -4.00 -14.41
N TYR A 166 -0.97 -2.98 -14.40
CA TYR A 166 -2.37 -3.13 -14.02
C TYR A 166 -3.12 -4.04 -14.98
N HIS A 167 -2.94 -3.87 -16.29
CA HIS A 167 -3.55 -4.71 -17.31
C HIS A 167 -3.18 -6.20 -17.11
N PHE A 168 -1.90 -6.50 -16.99
CA PHE A 168 -1.45 -7.88 -16.74
C PHE A 168 -1.92 -8.43 -15.39
N ALA A 169 -2.00 -7.59 -14.36
CA ALA A 169 -2.56 -8.00 -13.08
C ALA A 169 -4.02 -8.43 -13.22
N VAL A 170 -4.86 -7.63 -13.90
CA VAL A 170 -6.27 -7.96 -14.14
C VAL A 170 -6.42 -9.28 -14.92
N GLU A 171 -5.62 -9.48 -15.97
CA GLU A 171 -5.70 -10.71 -16.77
C GLU A 171 -5.26 -11.95 -15.96
N ARG A 172 -4.24 -11.84 -15.11
CA ARG A 172 -3.82 -12.93 -14.22
C ARG A 172 -4.88 -13.27 -13.16
N VAL A 173 -5.48 -12.25 -12.55
CA VAL A 173 -6.57 -12.45 -11.58
C VAL A 173 -7.76 -13.14 -12.24
N LYS A 174 -8.20 -12.66 -13.41
CA LYS A 174 -9.29 -13.31 -14.17
C LYS A 174 -8.99 -14.76 -14.50
N LYS A 175 -7.75 -15.05 -14.94
CA LYS A 175 -7.32 -16.41 -15.26
C LYS A 175 -7.39 -17.31 -14.02
N TYR A 176 -6.80 -16.86 -12.91
CA TYR A 176 -6.81 -17.61 -11.65
C TYR A 176 -8.25 -17.93 -11.19
N LEU A 177 -9.14 -16.93 -11.23
CA LEU A 177 -10.54 -17.13 -10.84
C LEU A 177 -11.25 -18.15 -11.74
N LYS A 178 -11.02 -18.12 -13.06
CA LYS A 178 -11.60 -19.11 -13.97
C LYS A 178 -11.11 -20.54 -13.74
N GLU A 179 -9.84 -20.70 -13.36
CA GLU A 179 -9.22 -22.01 -13.11
C GLU A 179 -9.62 -22.59 -11.74
N ASN A 180 -10.02 -21.77 -10.78
CA ASN A 180 -10.33 -22.18 -9.39
C ASN A 180 -11.81 -21.96 -8.99
N ALA A 181 -12.63 -21.34 -9.85
CA ALA A 181 -14.06 -21.24 -9.66
C ALA A 181 -14.71 -22.55 -10.18
N LEU A 182 -14.96 -23.50 -9.27
CA LEU A 182 -15.83 -24.67 -9.48
C LEU A 182 -17.23 -24.38 -8.98
#